data_92fb85306ce0670a8ba4049dc8654f37
#
_entry.id   92fb85306ce0670a8ba4049dc8654f37
#
_cell.length_a   1.000
_cell.length_b   1.000
_cell.length_c   1.000
_cell.angle_alpha   90.00
_cell.angle_beta   90.00
_cell.angle_gamma   90.00
#
_symmetry.space_group_name_H-M   'P 1'
#
loop_
_entity.id
_entity.type
_entity.pdbx_description
1 polymer ?
#
loop_
_entity_poly.entity_id
_entity_poly.type
_entity_poly.pdbx_seq_one_letter_code
_entity_poly.pdbx_strand_id
1 'polypeptide(L)'
;KDSFVKKYTLEYFLEKLSELTPNINSKFNKNYKIFPKSLAKTKSYYNETKSLKSFEIKEFSFLYILLTKPKLVHENLYLIDNVKLYSDENKQLYNEILIQSENLLKLNVQELNIDKNLINRVMNYASVKHIISKNLNDDNKILEIFSEIIQDLKNYELEQRISDLESKFSKDMSE
;
A
#
# COMPACT_ATOMS: atom_id res chain seq x y z
N LYS A 1 -20.24 -2.65 -34.21
CA LYS A 1 -19.74 -4.03 -33.86
C LYS A 1 -19.32 -4.16 -32.40
N ASP A 2 -18.87 -3.09 -31.71
CA ASP A 2 -18.40 -3.15 -30.33
C ASP A 2 -19.49 -3.22 -29.23
N SER A 3 -20.70 -2.80 -29.54
CA SER A 3 -21.79 -2.75 -28.56
C SER A 3 -22.29 -4.13 -28.14
N PHE A 4 -22.32 -5.09 -29.06
CA PHE A 4 -22.75 -6.46 -28.78
C PHE A 4 -21.76 -7.20 -27.88
N VAL A 5 -20.47 -7.10 -28.19
CA VAL A 5 -19.40 -7.75 -27.41
C VAL A 5 -19.41 -7.22 -25.97
N LYS A 6 -19.50 -5.91 -25.79
CA LYS A 6 -19.58 -5.29 -24.45
C LYS A 6 -20.80 -5.77 -23.66
N LYS A 7 -21.94 -5.91 -24.31
CA LYS A 7 -23.17 -6.37 -23.65
C LYS A 7 -23.03 -7.83 -23.19
N TYR A 8 -22.58 -8.74 -24.05
CA TYR A 8 -22.37 -10.15 -23.70
C TYR A 8 -21.29 -10.34 -22.65
N THR A 9 -20.20 -9.58 -22.71
CA THR A 9 -19.15 -9.62 -21.68
C THR A 9 -19.69 -9.17 -20.33
N LEU A 10 -20.49 -8.10 -20.29
CA LEU A 10 -21.10 -7.61 -19.05
C LEU A 10 -22.10 -8.65 -18.49
N GLU A 11 -22.94 -9.23 -19.32
CA GLU A 11 -23.91 -10.25 -18.90
C GLU A 11 -23.20 -11.48 -18.35
N TYR A 12 -22.13 -11.96 -19.00
CA TYR A 12 -21.31 -13.07 -18.53
C TYR A 12 -20.68 -12.79 -17.16
N PHE A 13 -20.12 -11.59 -16.94
CA PHE A 13 -19.55 -11.24 -15.64
C PHE A 13 -20.61 -11.10 -14.56
N LEU A 14 -21.79 -10.57 -14.86
CA LEU A 14 -22.90 -10.48 -13.92
C LEU A 14 -23.42 -11.87 -13.53
N GLU A 15 -23.49 -12.80 -14.48
CA GLU A 15 -23.88 -14.19 -14.23
C GLU A 15 -22.87 -14.88 -13.31
N LYS A 16 -21.55 -14.75 -13.60
CA LYS A 16 -20.49 -15.30 -12.75
C LYS A 16 -20.45 -14.69 -11.35
N LEU A 17 -20.69 -13.40 -11.22
CA LEU A 17 -20.84 -12.76 -9.92
C LEU A 17 -22.07 -13.27 -9.16
N SER A 18 -23.17 -13.57 -9.84
CA SER A 18 -24.38 -14.12 -9.20
C SER A 18 -24.17 -15.55 -8.70
N GLU A 19 -23.34 -16.35 -9.39
CA GLU A 19 -22.94 -17.68 -8.95
C GLU A 19 -22.06 -17.65 -7.68
N LEU A 20 -21.24 -16.62 -7.54
CA LEU A 20 -20.33 -16.43 -6.39
C LEU A 20 -21.03 -15.85 -5.14
N THR A 21 -22.24 -15.33 -5.30
CA THR A 21 -23.08 -14.82 -4.19
C THR A 21 -24.27 -15.74 -3.93
N PRO A 22 -24.14 -16.82 -3.15
CA PRO A 22 -25.26 -17.71 -2.87
C PRO A 22 -26.32 -16.96 -2.03
N ASN A 23 -27.56 -16.97 -2.53
CA ASN A 23 -28.77 -16.44 -1.88
C ASN A 23 -28.96 -14.91 -1.84
N ILE A 24 -29.06 -14.30 -3.02
CA ILE A 24 -30.00 -13.17 -3.11
C ILE A 24 -31.20 -13.64 -3.93
N ASN A 25 -32.12 -14.34 -3.29
CA ASN A 25 -33.51 -14.46 -3.77
C ASN A 25 -34.20 -13.08 -3.65
N SER A 26 -33.72 -12.10 -4.35
CA SER A 26 -34.43 -10.86 -4.56
C SER A 26 -35.10 -10.96 -5.93
N LYS A 27 -36.38 -11.08 -5.95
CA LYS A 27 -37.20 -10.73 -7.12
C LYS A 27 -36.76 -9.35 -7.56
N PHE A 28 -35.90 -9.28 -8.59
CA PHE A 28 -35.41 -8.04 -9.15
C PHE A 28 -36.61 -7.25 -9.70
N ASN A 29 -37.14 -6.34 -8.88
CA ASN A 29 -37.98 -5.27 -9.37
C ASN A 29 -37.10 -4.37 -10.24
N LYS A 30 -37.38 -4.34 -11.54
CA LYS A 30 -36.55 -3.73 -12.61
C LYS A 30 -36.28 -2.22 -12.45
N ASN A 31 -36.71 -1.57 -11.37
CA ASN A 31 -36.67 -0.11 -11.23
C ASN A 31 -35.77 0.45 -10.12
N TYR A 32 -35.05 -0.39 -9.39
CA TYR A 32 -34.11 0.12 -8.40
C TYR A 32 -32.71 -0.44 -8.67
N LYS A 33 -31.81 0.42 -9.10
CA LYS A 33 -30.36 0.16 -9.00
C LYS A 33 -30.01 0.16 -7.51
N ILE A 34 -30.23 -0.97 -6.84
CA ILE A 34 -29.75 -1.16 -5.47
C ILE A 34 -28.25 -1.41 -5.59
N PHE A 35 -27.46 -0.34 -5.58
CA PHE A 35 -26.05 -0.48 -5.29
C PHE A 35 -25.94 -1.02 -3.85
N PRO A 36 -25.30 -2.17 -3.62
CA PRO A 36 -25.11 -2.66 -2.28
C PRO A 36 -24.46 -1.53 -1.47
N LYS A 37 -25.09 -1.16 -0.36
CA LYS A 37 -24.53 -0.14 0.53
C LYS A 37 -23.17 -0.65 0.98
N SER A 38 -22.08 -0.01 0.51
CA SER A 38 -20.74 -0.37 0.97
C SER A 38 -20.72 -0.26 2.50
N LEU A 39 -20.13 -1.28 3.15
CA LEU A 39 -19.96 -1.27 4.59
C LEU A 39 -19.27 0.03 5.02
N ALA A 40 -19.65 0.58 6.16
CA ALA A 40 -19.05 1.83 6.69
C ALA A 40 -17.51 1.75 6.75
N LYS A 41 -16.98 0.57 7.11
CA LYS A 41 -15.54 0.28 7.08
C LYS A 41 -14.93 0.38 5.68
N THR A 42 -15.60 -0.15 4.66
CA THR A 42 -15.12 -0.08 3.27
C THR A 42 -15.09 1.37 2.77
N LYS A 43 -16.08 2.18 3.17
CA LYS A 43 -16.08 3.62 2.85
C LYS A 43 -14.95 4.37 3.53
N SER A 44 -14.67 4.07 4.80
CA SER A 44 -13.55 4.70 5.51
C SER A 44 -12.22 4.35 4.85
N TYR A 45 -11.98 3.08 4.53
CA TYR A 45 -10.79 2.64 3.81
C TYR A 45 -10.64 3.31 2.45
N TYR A 46 -11.72 3.41 1.68
CA TYR A 46 -11.69 4.10 0.40
C TYR A 46 -11.37 5.59 0.54
N ASN A 47 -11.95 6.27 1.53
CA ASN A 47 -11.68 7.68 1.77
C ASN A 47 -10.24 7.93 2.23
N GLU A 48 -9.68 7.05 3.06
CA GLU A 48 -8.28 7.12 3.49
C GLU A 48 -7.33 6.93 2.30
N THR A 49 -7.58 5.93 1.45
CA THR A 49 -6.72 5.62 0.31
C THR A 49 -6.83 6.62 -0.83
N LYS A 50 -7.99 7.27 -0.98
CA LYS A 50 -8.23 8.21 -2.09
C LYS A 50 -7.31 9.44 -2.06
N SER A 51 -6.85 9.86 -0.90
CA SER A 51 -5.98 11.03 -0.73
C SER A 51 -4.50 10.72 -0.89
N LEU A 52 -4.11 9.44 -0.86
CA LEU A 52 -2.72 9.02 -0.93
C LEU A 52 -2.36 8.53 -2.33
N LYS A 53 -1.14 8.81 -2.74
CA LYS A 53 -0.56 8.22 -3.94
C LYS A 53 -0.19 6.76 -3.66
N SER A 54 -0.15 5.92 -4.70
CA SER A 54 0.12 4.48 -4.54
C SER A 54 1.46 4.19 -3.87
N PHE A 55 2.49 5.00 -4.13
CA PHE A 55 3.80 4.84 -3.49
C PHE A 55 3.77 5.20 -2.00
N GLU A 56 2.96 6.18 -1.57
CA GLU A 56 2.84 6.55 -0.15
C GLU A 56 2.25 5.42 0.69
N ILE A 57 1.33 4.64 0.11
CA ILE A 57 0.78 3.45 0.76
C ILE A 57 1.86 2.38 0.96
N LYS A 58 2.74 2.20 -0.04
CA LYS A 58 3.88 1.28 0.04
C LYS A 58 4.89 1.74 1.09
N GLU A 59 5.19 3.04 1.13
CA GLU A 59 6.04 3.62 2.16
C GLU A 59 5.45 3.44 3.56
N PHE A 60 4.14 3.65 3.75
CA PHE A 60 3.49 3.39 5.04
C PHE A 60 3.56 1.90 5.42
N SER A 61 3.39 1.00 4.46
CA SER A 61 3.52 -0.44 4.71
C SER A 61 4.94 -0.83 5.13
N PHE A 62 5.94 -0.28 4.45
CA PHE A 62 7.35 -0.43 4.78
C PHE A 62 7.66 0.06 6.20
N LEU A 63 7.29 1.31 6.50
CA LEU A 63 7.52 1.92 7.82
C LEU A 63 6.75 1.20 8.93
N TYR A 64 5.54 0.71 8.65
CA TYR A 64 4.76 -0.05 9.62
C TYR A 64 5.49 -1.34 10.04
N ILE A 65 6.09 -2.06 9.09
CA ILE A 65 6.87 -3.27 9.40
C ILE A 65 8.12 -2.92 10.19
N LEU A 66 8.86 -1.86 9.82
CA LEU A 66 10.02 -1.38 10.57
C LEU A 66 9.68 -1.09 12.04
N LEU A 67 8.55 -0.43 12.28
CA LEU A 67 8.12 -0.05 13.63
C LEU A 67 7.55 -1.23 14.44
N THR A 68 6.91 -2.20 13.78
CA THR A 68 6.24 -3.32 14.48
C THR A 68 7.10 -4.56 14.65
N LYS A 69 8.08 -4.76 13.76
CA LYS A 69 8.96 -5.94 13.73
C LYS A 69 10.46 -5.57 13.68
N PRO A 70 10.95 -4.72 14.60
CA PRO A 70 12.32 -4.21 14.53
C PRO A 70 13.38 -5.33 14.60
N LYS A 71 13.12 -6.43 15.33
CA LYS A 71 14.02 -7.60 15.40
C LYS A 71 14.18 -8.28 14.05
N LEU A 72 13.06 -8.54 13.38
CA LEU A 72 13.05 -9.17 12.05
C LEU A 72 13.82 -8.31 11.03
N VAL A 73 13.63 -7.00 11.10
CA VAL A 73 14.34 -6.06 10.24
C VAL A 73 15.83 -6.03 10.56
N HIS A 74 16.21 -6.04 11.83
CA HIS A 74 17.61 -6.06 12.25
C HIS A 74 18.35 -7.31 11.74
N GLU A 75 17.71 -8.47 11.76
CA GLU A 75 18.27 -9.72 11.22
C GLU A 75 18.39 -9.68 9.67
N ASN A 76 17.67 -8.79 9.01
CA ASN A 76 17.58 -8.68 7.55
C ASN A 76 17.92 -7.28 7.03
N LEU A 77 18.88 -6.58 7.67
CA LEU A 77 19.27 -5.20 7.32
C LEU A 77 19.67 -5.05 5.84
N TYR A 78 20.24 -6.09 5.23
CA TYR A 78 20.62 -6.10 3.83
C TYR A 78 19.44 -5.85 2.87
N LEU A 79 18.20 -6.14 3.28
CA LEU A 79 17.01 -5.89 2.46
C LEU A 79 16.70 -4.40 2.34
N ILE A 80 16.94 -3.64 3.40
CA ILE A 80 16.62 -2.21 3.45
C ILE A 80 17.74 -1.33 2.89
N ASP A 81 18.89 -1.93 2.62
CA ASP A 81 20.00 -1.20 2.01
C ASP A 81 19.56 -0.59 0.68
N ASN A 82 19.83 0.71 0.50
CA ASN A 82 19.48 1.48 -0.70
C ASN A 82 17.98 1.63 -0.99
N VAL A 83 17.09 1.45 0.00
CA VAL A 83 15.67 1.79 -0.17
C VAL A 83 15.50 3.30 -0.10
N LYS A 84 14.87 3.89 -1.13
CA LYS A 84 14.56 5.32 -1.19
C LYS A 84 13.08 5.54 -1.00
N LEU A 85 12.74 6.44 -0.09
CA LEU A 85 11.38 6.94 0.09
C LEU A 85 11.24 8.30 -0.62
N TYR A 86 10.02 8.65 -1.04
CA TYR A 86 9.74 9.84 -1.84
C TYR A 86 9.02 10.93 -1.03
N SER A 87 8.19 10.53 -0.06
CA SER A 87 7.58 11.47 0.88
C SER A 87 8.61 11.99 1.87
N ASP A 88 8.75 13.31 1.98
CA ASP A 88 9.75 13.92 2.85
C ASP A 88 9.50 13.61 4.33
N GLU A 89 8.24 13.55 4.75
CA GLU A 89 7.86 13.14 6.11
C GLU A 89 8.30 11.68 6.39
N ASN A 90 8.06 10.78 5.43
CA ASN A 90 8.42 9.37 5.57
C ASN A 90 9.93 9.16 5.53
N LYS A 91 10.69 9.96 4.74
CA LYS A 91 12.16 9.96 4.75
C LYS A 91 12.72 10.33 6.12
N GLN A 92 12.15 11.38 6.75
CA GLN A 92 12.58 11.80 8.08
C GLN A 92 12.39 10.69 9.11
N LEU A 93 11.22 10.04 9.10
CA LEU A 93 10.93 8.90 9.98
C LEU A 93 11.88 7.72 9.71
N TYR A 94 12.12 7.41 8.46
CA TYR A 94 13.04 6.32 8.08
C TYR A 94 14.47 6.58 8.52
N ASN A 95 14.99 7.80 8.28
CA ASN A 95 16.33 8.17 8.69
C ASN A 95 16.50 8.11 10.21
N GLU A 96 15.51 8.56 10.97
CA GLU A 96 15.55 8.49 12.43
C GLU A 96 15.55 7.04 12.93
N ILE A 97 14.76 6.17 12.30
CA ILE A 97 14.79 4.73 12.57
C ILE A 97 16.18 4.16 12.27
N LEU A 98 16.81 4.54 11.16
CA LEU A 98 18.15 4.07 10.80
C LEU A 98 19.22 4.57 11.78
N ILE A 99 19.17 5.82 12.22
CA ILE A 99 20.11 6.36 13.22
C ILE A 99 20.02 5.57 14.52
N GLN A 100 18.81 5.19 14.91
CA GLN A 100 18.60 4.34 16.09
C GLN A 100 18.84 2.85 15.81
N SER A 101 19.16 2.48 14.57
CA SER A 101 19.25 1.09 14.11
C SER A 101 20.36 0.28 14.78
N GLU A 102 21.42 0.90 15.26
CA GLU A 102 22.43 0.23 16.10
C GLU A 102 21.81 -0.35 17.38
N ASN A 103 20.65 0.16 17.79
CA ASN A 103 19.83 -0.28 18.92
C ASN A 103 18.42 -0.73 18.50
N LEU A 104 18.21 -1.18 17.25
CA LEU A 104 16.88 -1.62 16.75
C LEU A 104 16.20 -2.64 17.64
N LEU A 105 16.97 -3.47 18.35
CA LEU A 105 16.47 -4.41 19.33
C LEU A 105 15.76 -3.72 20.51
N LYS A 106 16.04 -2.43 20.74
CA LYS A 106 15.46 -1.60 21.80
C LYS A 106 14.70 -0.39 21.21
N LEU A 107 14.32 -0.46 19.94
CA LEU A 107 13.59 0.64 19.29
C LEU A 107 12.35 0.98 20.12
N ASN A 108 12.42 2.07 20.83
CA ASN A 108 11.29 2.62 21.56
C ASN A 108 10.63 3.69 20.71
N VAL A 109 9.49 3.34 20.12
CA VAL A 109 8.72 4.25 19.26
C VAL A 109 8.40 5.58 19.95
N GLN A 110 8.37 5.60 21.30
CA GLN A 110 8.10 6.81 22.09
C GLN A 110 9.30 7.75 22.18
N GLU A 111 10.51 7.26 21.94
CA GLU A 111 11.77 8.02 22.02
C GLU A 111 12.21 8.58 20.66
N LEU A 112 11.52 8.24 19.58
CA LEU A 112 11.77 8.83 18.28
C LEU A 112 11.52 10.34 18.31
N ASN A 113 12.52 11.11 17.91
CA ASN A 113 12.45 12.58 17.87
C ASN A 113 11.70 13.08 16.61
N ILE A 114 10.49 12.59 16.42
CA ILE A 114 9.64 12.85 15.25
C ILE A 114 8.23 13.21 15.69
N ASP A 115 7.52 13.87 14.79
CA ASP A 115 6.10 14.17 14.99
C ASP A 115 5.30 12.89 15.30
N LYS A 116 4.77 12.83 16.50
CA LYS A 116 3.91 11.72 16.95
C LYS A 116 2.69 11.51 16.06
N ASN A 117 2.23 12.56 15.35
CA ASN A 117 1.13 12.44 14.41
C ASN A 117 1.51 11.59 13.21
N LEU A 118 2.74 11.70 12.69
CA LEU A 118 3.22 10.88 11.59
C LEU A 118 3.30 9.40 12.00
N ILE A 119 3.89 9.12 13.16
CA ILE A 119 3.95 7.77 13.70
C ILE A 119 2.54 7.19 13.86
N ASN A 120 1.63 7.97 14.42
CA ASN A 120 0.24 7.56 14.59
C ASN A 120 -0.46 7.34 13.25
N ARG A 121 -0.20 8.14 12.21
CA ARG A 121 -0.72 7.92 10.84
C ARG A 121 -0.24 6.58 10.30
N VAL A 122 1.05 6.29 10.35
CA VAL A 122 1.64 5.03 9.89
C VAL A 122 1.03 3.85 10.66
N MET A 123 1.01 3.91 11.99
CA MET A 123 0.55 2.82 12.85
C MET A 123 -0.96 2.55 12.77
N ASN A 124 -1.76 3.53 12.43
CA ASN A 124 -3.21 3.43 12.39
C ASN A 124 -3.80 3.47 10.98
N TYR A 125 -2.96 3.53 9.93
CA TYR A 125 -3.45 3.46 8.57
C TYR A 125 -4.18 2.13 8.34
N ALA A 126 -5.49 2.20 8.22
CA ALA A 126 -6.37 1.04 8.37
C ALA A 126 -6.10 -0.07 7.35
N SER A 127 -5.81 0.29 6.09
CA SER A 127 -5.52 -0.70 5.04
C SER A 127 -4.24 -1.47 5.32
N VAL A 128 -3.15 -0.79 5.68
CA VAL A 128 -1.85 -1.38 6.01
C VAL A 128 -1.96 -2.23 7.26
N LYS A 129 -2.52 -1.66 8.32
CA LYS A 129 -2.71 -2.35 9.60
C LYS A 129 -3.52 -3.63 9.44
N HIS A 130 -4.60 -3.62 8.65
CA HIS A 130 -5.45 -4.80 8.47
C HIS A 130 -4.73 -5.93 7.74
N ILE A 131 -3.94 -5.61 6.71
CA ILE A 131 -3.22 -6.62 5.92
C ILE A 131 -2.06 -7.22 6.73
N ILE A 132 -1.25 -6.37 7.33
CA ILE A 132 -0.03 -6.80 8.01
C ILE A 132 -0.36 -7.44 9.37
N SER A 133 -1.35 -6.92 10.13
CA SER A 133 -1.69 -7.44 11.45
C SER A 133 -2.16 -8.89 11.44
N LYS A 134 -2.80 -9.34 10.36
CA LYS A 134 -3.21 -10.74 10.20
C LYS A 134 -2.02 -11.70 10.15
N ASN A 135 -0.87 -11.23 9.69
CA ASN A 135 0.32 -12.03 9.48
C ASN A 135 1.42 -11.77 10.52
N LEU A 136 1.18 -10.89 11.51
CA LEU A 136 2.19 -10.50 12.51
C LEU A 136 2.80 -11.67 13.28
N ASN A 137 2.07 -12.78 13.42
CA ASN A 137 2.55 -13.96 14.13
C ASN A 137 3.36 -14.93 13.24
N ASP A 138 3.45 -14.67 11.93
CA ASP A 138 4.20 -15.48 10.96
C ASP A 138 5.34 -14.65 10.38
N ASP A 139 6.52 -14.76 10.97
CA ASP A 139 7.69 -13.95 10.58
C ASP A 139 8.13 -14.24 9.14
N ASN A 140 7.92 -15.46 8.61
CA ASN A 140 8.24 -15.78 7.23
C ASN A 140 7.34 -15.03 6.26
N LYS A 141 6.02 -14.98 6.54
CA LYS A 141 5.09 -14.21 5.72
C LYS A 141 5.33 -12.71 5.80
N ILE A 142 5.66 -12.20 6.98
CA ILE A 142 6.03 -10.79 7.12
C ILE A 142 7.28 -10.47 6.31
N LEU A 143 8.29 -11.35 6.31
CA LEU A 143 9.51 -11.17 5.53
C LEU A 143 9.24 -11.20 4.02
N GLU A 144 8.35 -12.09 3.57
CA GLU A 144 7.90 -12.16 2.17
C GLU A 144 7.21 -10.84 1.76
N ILE A 145 6.20 -10.40 2.52
CA ILE A 145 5.51 -9.12 2.28
C ILE A 145 6.49 -7.95 2.30
N PHE A 146 7.43 -7.94 3.24
CA PHE A 146 8.44 -6.89 3.35
C PHE A 146 9.34 -6.84 2.11
N SER A 147 9.78 -8.00 1.62
CA SER A 147 10.59 -8.11 0.42
C SER A 147 9.85 -7.63 -0.83
N GLU A 148 8.56 -7.97 -0.96
CA GLU A 148 7.70 -7.49 -2.05
C GLU A 148 7.54 -5.96 -2.01
N ILE A 149 7.30 -5.38 -0.84
CA ILE A 149 7.18 -3.93 -0.68
C ILE A 149 8.48 -3.22 -1.08
N ILE A 150 9.63 -3.76 -0.66
CA ILE A 150 10.94 -3.21 -1.02
C ILE A 150 11.16 -3.27 -2.53
N GLN A 151 10.83 -4.40 -3.16
CA GLN A 151 10.93 -4.54 -4.61
C GLN A 151 10.05 -3.54 -5.34
N ASP A 152 8.85 -3.33 -4.86
CA ASP A 152 7.92 -2.34 -5.39
C ASP A 152 8.43 -0.90 -5.27
N LEU A 153 9.06 -0.55 -4.14
CA LEU A 153 9.67 0.77 -3.95
C LEU A 153 10.87 0.98 -4.90
N LYS A 154 11.70 -0.06 -5.10
CA LYS A 154 12.81 -0.03 -6.06
C LYS A 154 12.33 0.08 -7.51
N ASN A 155 11.26 -0.62 -7.87
CA ASN A 155 10.66 -0.53 -9.19
C ASN A 155 10.12 0.89 -9.45
N TYR A 156 9.45 1.48 -8.46
CA TYR A 156 8.98 2.87 -8.56
C TYR A 156 10.14 3.85 -8.76
N GLU A 157 11.28 3.64 -8.09
CA GLU A 157 12.50 4.44 -8.32
C GLU A 157 12.97 4.36 -9.78
N LEU A 158 13.00 3.15 -10.34
CA LEU A 158 13.38 2.95 -11.74
C LEU A 158 12.42 3.64 -12.71
N GLU A 159 11.10 3.54 -12.48
CA GLU A 159 10.09 4.22 -13.27
C GLU A 159 10.27 5.74 -13.26
N GLN A 160 10.56 6.32 -12.09
CA GLN A 160 10.83 7.76 -11.98
C GLN A 160 12.09 8.16 -12.75
N ARG A 161 13.16 7.39 -12.65
CA ARG A 161 14.40 7.65 -13.40
C ARG A 161 14.19 7.58 -14.91
N ILE A 162 13.40 6.61 -15.40
CA ILE A 162 13.07 6.48 -16.83
C ILE A 162 12.27 7.72 -17.27
N SER A 163 11.24 8.11 -16.53
CA SER A 163 10.44 9.29 -16.84
C SER A 163 11.27 10.59 -16.88
N ASP A 164 12.22 10.73 -15.93
CA ASP A 164 13.12 11.89 -15.91
C ASP A 164 14.05 11.91 -17.12
N LEU A 165 14.56 10.76 -17.54
CA LEU A 165 15.39 10.64 -18.74
C LEU A 165 14.59 10.96 -20.01
N GLU A 166 13.40 10.40 -20.16
CA GLU A 166 12.50 10.68 -21.28
C GLU A 166 12.18 12.17 -21.39
N SER A 167 11.94 12.83 -20.25
CA SER A 167 11.67 14.26 -20.22
C SER A 167 12.87 15.13 -20.64
N LYS A 168 14.09 14.69 -20.30
CA LYS A 168 15.33 15.36 -20.74
C LYS A 168 15.55 15.19 -22.24
N PHE A 169 15.43 13.95 -22.73
CA PHE A 169 15.57 13.68 -24.18
C PHE A 169 14.56 14.45 -25.01
N SER A 170 13.30 14.57 -24.55
CA SER A 170 12.28 15.33 -25.27
C SER A 170 12.60 16.84 -25.36
N LYS A 171 13.27 17.39 -24.33
CA LYS A 171 13.71 18.79 -24.33
C LYS A 171 14.89 19.01 -25.28
N ASP A 172 15.88 18.13 -25.22
CA ASP A 172 17.08 18.21 -26.05
C ASP A 172 16.75 18.04 -27.57
N MET A 173 15.68 17.34 -27.91
CA MET A 173 15.21 17.18 -29.30
C MET A 173 14.34 18.36 -29.79
N SER A 174 13.93 19.25 -28.90
CA SER A 174 13.08 20.40 -29.23
C SER A 174 13.85 21.72 -29.35
N GLU A 175 15.15 21.72 -29.05
CA GLU A 175 16.12 22.79 -29.32
C GLU A 175 16.85 22.54 -30.67
#